data_d08cd73f1f14dac2754bd20253490a25
#
_entry.id   d08cd73f1f14dac2754bd20253490a25
#
_cell.length_a   1.000
_cell.length_b   1.000
_cell.length_c   1.000
_cell.angle_alpha   90.00
_cell.angle_beta   90.00
_cell.angle_gamma   90.00
#
_symmetry.space_group_name_H-M   'P 1'
#
loop_
_entity.id
_entity.type
_entity.pdbx_description
1 polymer ?
#
loop_
_entity_poly.entity_id
_entity_poly.type
_entity_poly.pdbx_seq_one_letter_code
_entity_poly.pdbx_strand_id
1 'polypeptide(L)'
;METAVKQSPAPAERQPAAAYRNLVVATIGFGLTFWAWNLIAPLSGDYKERLGLSSFEQSLLVAVPVLVGSLGRIAAGAFTDKYGARLMFPLVSALTVIPVLLLIPARNSYGAMLVVGFLLGLGGTTFAIGIPLVNSWFPPSDRGLALGVFGMGMGGVALSGYFTPRIAKHGDNLPFLVVAAALVVYAALAAALISDHPDRKVPTASLARRLGEAGRLRVTWELSALYAIGFGGIVAFGVYLPTYLKTWYDLSPTDAGTKAAGFALVTVVFRPIGGWLSDHMHPALVTSAALGLAALMAIVQAFDPQLSPGGTIALLCMAAGLGTSSGSIFALVSQVTPQPKVGSVTGIVGAMGGLGGFVPPLIMGAIYSAKGSYSIGFMLLSDLALAGCVYAYGRMRNIRGTTGEAEPAASDR
;
A
#
# COMPACT_ATOMS: atom_id res chain seq x y z
N MET A 1 -46.72 30.61 -8.85
CA MET A 1 -45.35 31.00 -9.21
C MET A 1 -44.57 30.98 -7.93
N GLU A 2 -44.10 29.80 -7.51
CA GLU A 2 -43.47 29.55 -6.23
C GLU A 2 -41.95 29.64 -6.46
N THR A 3 -41.32 30.69 -5.92
CA THR A 3 -39.91 30.93 -6.01
C THR A 3 -39.16 29.91 -5.16
N ALA A 4 -38.52 28.91 -5.83
CA ALA A 4 -37.61 28.01 -5.19
C ALA A 4 -36.43 28.78 -4.59
N VAL A 5 -36.41 28.91 -3.28
CA VAL A 5 -35.28 29.43 -2.52
C VAL A 5 -34.13 28.47 -2.68
N LYS A 6 -33.12 28.83 -3.48
CA LYS A 6 -31.83 28.18 -3.51
C LYS A 6 -31.23 28.23 -2.11
N GLN A 7 -31.29 27.11 -1.38
CA GLN A 7 -30.53 26.98 -0.14
C GLN A 7 -29.05 27.12 -0.49
N SER A 8 -28.41 28.11 0.04
CA SER A 8 -26.95 28.28 0.03
C SER A 8 -26.31 27.04 0.66
N PRO A 9 -25.25 26.46 0.08
CA PRO A 9 -24.57 25.34 0.70
C PRO A 9 -24.11 25.77 2.10
N ALA A 10 -24.45 24.95 3.10
CA ALA A 10 -23.98 25.14 4.46
C ALA A 10 -22.45 25.30 4.47
N PRO A 11 -21.88 26.20 5.29
CA PRO A 11 -20.44 26.37 5.39
C PRO A 11 -19.82 25.00 5.71
N ALA A 12 -18.79 24.62 4.96
CA ALA A 12 -18.05 23.38 5.20
C ALA A 12 -17.63 23.34 6.68
N GLU A 13 -18.21 22.44 7.46
CA GLU A 13 -17.83 22.25 8.86
C GLU A 13 -16.34 21.91 8.89
N ARG A 14 -15.54 22.77 9.54
CA ARG A 14 -14.10 22.53 9.70
C ARG A 14 -13.92 21.22 10.46
N GLN A 15 -13.20 20.29 9.84
CA GLN A 15 -12.86 19.01 10.47
C GLN A 15 -12.24 19.26 11.84
N PRO A 16 -12.60 18.49 12.87
CA PRO A 16 -12.03 18.65 14.20
C PRO A 16 -10.50 18.45 14.14
N ALA A 17 -9.76 19.23 14.92
CA ALA A 17 -8.29 19.12 14.99
C ALA A 17 -7.82 17.68 15.27
N ALA A 18 -8.65 16.89 15.94
CA ALA A 18 -8.41 15.48 16.19
C ALA A 18 -8.31 14.62 14.90
N ALA A 19 -9.08 14.96 13.85
CA ALA A 19 -9.03 14.24 12.57
C ALA A 19 -7.65 14.38 11.91
N TYR A 20 -7.15 15.62 11.81
CA TYR A 20 -5.83 15.89 11.23
C TYR A 20 -4.70 15.32 12.09
N ARG A 21 -4.80 15.42 13.42
CA ARG A 21 -3.84 14.80 14.34
C ARG A 21 -3.77 13.29 14.11
N ASN A 22 -4.91 12.59 14.07
CA ASN A 22 -4.98 11.16 13.82
C ASN A 22 -4.38 10.82 12.44
N LEU A 23 -4.68 11.59 11.40
CA LEU A 23 -4.14 11.39 10.05
C LEU A 23 -2.60 11.50 10.05
N VAL A 24 -2.05 12.57 10.61
CA VAL A 24 -0.59 12.79 10.65
C VAL A 24 0.11 11.70 11.44
N VAL A 25 -0.37 11.42 12.67
CA VAL A 25 0.24 10.40 13.53
C VAL A 25 0.16 9.01 12.88
N ALA A 26 -0.98 8.66 12.29
CA ALA A 26 -1.14 7.39 11.58
C ALA A 26 -0.22 7.29 10.34
N THR A 27 -0.07 8.37 9.57
CA THR A 27 0.81 8.40 8.39
C THR A 27 2.28 8.21 8.78
N ILE A 28 2.74 8.89 9.84
CA ILE A 28 4.09 8.73 10.39
C ILE A 28 4.30 7.29 10.86
N GLY A 29 3.33 6.72 11.59
CA GLY A 29 3.40 5.35 12.06
C GLY A 29 3.45 4.33 10.94
N PHE A 30 2.65 4.53 9.91
CA PHE A 30 2.71 3.72 8.70
C PHE A 30 4.10 3.81 8.06
N GLY A 31 4.69 5.00 7.95
CA GLY A 31 6.05 5.18 7.43
C GLY A 31 7.12 4.46 8.25
N LEU A 32 7.10 4.61 9.57
CA LEU A 32 8.08 3.98 10.45
C LEU A 32 7.97 2.45 10.47
N THR A 33 6.76 1.91 10.52
CA THR A 33 6.55 0.46 10.50
C THR A 33 6.90 -0.15 9.16
N PHE A 34 6.71 0.58 8.04
CA PHE A 34 7.13 0.15 6.71
C PHE A 34 8.64 0.27 6.51
N TRP A 35 9.29 1.22 7.16
CA TRP A 35 10.76 1.23 7.23
C TRP A 35 11.25 -0.03 7.95
N ALA A 36 10.71 -0.34 9.13
CA ALA A 36 11.04 -1.56 9.87
C ALA A 36 10.82 -2.83 9.04
N TRP A 37 9.65 -2.93 8.43
CA TRP A 37 9.26 -4.05 7.58
C TRP A 37 10.23 -4.31 6.43
N ASN A 38 10.82 -3.26 5.87
CA ASN A 38 11.74 -3.33 4.73
C ASN A 38 13.23 -3.36 5.13
N LEU A 39 13.58 -3.53 6.40
CA LEU A 39 14.99 -3.46 6.86
C LEU A 39 15.91 -4.50 6.23
N ILE A 40 15.40 -5.69 5.92
CA ILE A 40 16.21 -6.78 5.35
C ILE A 40 16.59 -6.49 3.89
N ALA A 41 15.66 -5.95 3.10
CA ALA A 41 15.83 -5.81 1.66
C ALA A 41 17.07 -4.98 1.25
N PRO A 42 17.32 -3.77 1.82
CA PRO A 42 18.49 -2.97 1.46
C PRO A 42 19.84 -3.57 1.87
N LEU A 43 19.83 -4.51 2.82
CA LEU A 43 21.04 -5.19 3.32
C LEU A 43 21.17 -6.61 2.77
N SER A 44 20.27 -7.03 1.89
CA SER A 44 20.22 -8.43 1.41
C SER A 44 21.47 -8.84 0.62
N GLY A 45 22.13 -7.90 -0.04
CA GLY A 45 23.41 -8.14 -0.72
C GLY A 45 24.51 -8.55 0.27
N ASP A 46 24.65 -7.80 1.35
CA ASP A 46 25.64 -8.07 2.40
C ASP A 46 25.37 -9.42 3.10
N TYR A 47 24.08 -9.76 3.30
CA TYR A 47 23.71 -11.06 3.84
C TYR A 47 24.02 -12.20 2.88
N LYS A 48 23.80 -11.99 1.57
CA LYS A 48 24.14 -12.98 0.54
C LYS A 48 25.62 -13.33 0.57
N GLU A 49 26.47 -12.32 0.58
CA GLU A 49 27.93 -12.50 0.63
C GLU A 49 28.39 -13.15 1.94
N ARG A 50 27.91 -12.66 3.08
CA ARG A 50 28.32 -13.12 4.40
C ARG A 50 27.88 -14.55 4.72
N LEU A 51 26.68 -14.94 4.29
CA LEU A 51 26.10 -16.26 4.58
C LEU A 51 26.23 -17.25 3.40
N GLY A 52 26.84 -16.82 2.29
CA GLY A 52 26.98 -17.66 1.08
C GLY A 52 25.65 -18.05 0.44
N LEU A 53 24.65 -17.14 0.47
CA LEU A 53 23.31 -17.47 0.00
C LEU A 53 23.24 -17.56 -1.53
N SER A 54 22.47 -18.55 -2.01
CA SER A 54 22.03 -18.57 -3.40
C SER A 54 21.13 -17.37 -3.71
N SER A 55 20.92 -17.09 -5.00
CA SER A 55 20.00 -16.01 -5.41
C SER A 55 18.56 -16.30 -4.99
N PHE A 56 18.15 -17.56 -4.92
CA PHE A 56 16.85 -17.96 -4.44
C PHE A 56 16.68 -17.69 -2.94
N GLU A 57 17.67 -18.08 -2.12
CA GLU A 57 17.65 -17.85 -0.68
C GLU A 57 17.64 -16.38 -0.33
N GLN A 58 18.41 -15.54 -1.04
CA GLN A 58 18.35 -14.09 -0.92
C GLN A 58 16.96 -13.55 -1.24
N SER A 59 16.37 -14.01 -2.34
CA SER A 59 15.02 -13.57 -2.75
C SER A 59 13.96 -14.00 -1.73
N LEU A 60 14.06 -15.21 -1.19
CA LEU A 60 13.14 -15.71 -0.17
C LEU A 60 13.27 -14.92 1.13
N LEU A 61 14.48 -14.55 1.54
CA LEU A 61 14.72 -13.73 2.72
C LEU A 61 14.01 -12.37 2.65
N VAL A 62 14.01 -11.74 1.48
CA VAL A 62 13.32 -10.46 1.24
C VAL A 62 11.80 -10.66 1.10
N ALA A 63 11.36 -11.78 0.52
CA ALA A 63 9.95 -12.03 0.24
C ALA A 63 9.14 -12.42 1.48
N VAL A 64 9.73 -13.11 2.46
CA VAL A 64 9.02 -13.61 3.63
C VAL A 64 8.34 -12.49 4.43
N PRO A 65 8.98 -11.35 4.78
CA PRO A 65 8.30 -10.24 5.44
C PRO A 65 7.13 -9.69 4.61
N VAL A 66 7.28 -9.64 3.28
CA VAL A 66 6.24 -9.13 2.37
C VAL A 66 5.02 -10.02 2.39
N LEU A 67 5.21 -11.34 2.30
CA LEU A 67 4.14 -12.32 2.33
C LEU A 67 3.34 -12.22 3.64
N VAL A 68 4.05 -12.22 4.78
CA VAL A 68 3.43 -12.17 6.10
C VAL A 68 2.74 -10.83 6.34
N GLY A 69 3.40 -9.72 5.95
CA GLY A 69 2.81 -8.39 6.05
C GLY A 69 1.54 -8.25 5.20
N SER A 70 1.50 -8.87 4.03
CA SER A 70 0.34 -8.87 3.16
C SER A 70 -0.83 -9.68 3.74
N LEU A 71 -0.61 -10.93 4.09
CA LEU A 71 -1.64 -11.80 4.65
C LEU A 71 -2.11 -11.33 6.04
N GLY A 72 -1.19 -10.83 6.86
CA GLY A 72 -1.48 -10.30 8.19
C GLY A 72 -2.43 -9.09 8.19
N ARG A 73 -2.53 -8.35 7.08
CA ARG A 73 -3.50 -7.24 6.92
C ARG A 73 -4.95 -7.71 7.09
N ILE A 74 -5.25 -8.95 6.70
CA ILE A 74 -6.60 -9.52 6.84
C ILE A 74 -6.99 -9.56 8.33
N ALA A 75 -6.11 -10.11 9.17
CA ALA A 75 -6.34 -10.16 10.60
C ALA A 75 -6.29 -8.78 11.26
N ALA A 76 -5.28 -7.96 10.90
CA ALA A 76 -5.10 -6.62 11.46
C ALA A 76 -6.30 -5.70 11.16
N GLY A 77 -6.84 -5.71 9.95
CA GLY A 77 -8.04 -4.94 9.59
C GLY A 77 -9.25 -5.35 10.44
N ALA A 78 -9.47 -6.65 10.56
CA ALA A 78 -10.59 -7.17 11.34
C ALA A 78 -10.42 -6.97 12.87
N PHE A 79 -9.19 -7.03 13.39
CA PHE A 79 -8.90 -6.65 14.78
C PHE A 79 -9.10 -5.15 15.01
N THR A 80 -8.73 -4.31 14.05
CA THR A 80 -8.95 -2.87 14.13
C THR A 80 -10.43 -2.53 14.23
N ASP A 81 -11.28 -3.19 13.46
CA ASP A 81 -12.73 -2.99 13.58
C ASP A 81 -13.22 -3.34 15.00
N LYS A 82 -12.65 -4.38 15.63
CA LYS A 82 -13.08 -4.83 16.97
C LYS A 82 -12.48 -4.01 18.10
N TYR A 83 -11.17 -3.79 18.09
CA TYR A 83 -10.44 -3.19 19.21
C TYR A 83 -10.14 -1.70 19.03
N GLY A 84 -10.28 -1.16 17.83
CA GLY A 84 -9.98 0.22 17.48
C GLY A 84 -8.52 0.46 17.10
N ALA A 85 -8.31 1.53 16.36
CA ALA A 85 -6.98 1.93 15.93
C ALA A 85 -6.17 2.52 17.09
N ARG A 86 -6.83 3.14 18.09
CA ARG A 86 -6.20 3.65 19.31
C ARG A 86 -5.37 2.59 20.04
N LEU A 87 -5.85 1.33 20.05
CA LEU A 87 -5.10 0.21 20.64
C LEU A 87 -4.15 -0.42 19.61
N MET A 88 -4.63 -0.63 18.38
CA MET A 88 -3.90 -1.44 17.40
C MET A 88 -2.62 -0.77 16.87
N PHE A 89 -2.61 0.56 16.67
CA PHE A 89 -1.40 1.25 16.19
C PHE A 89 -0.23 1.16 17.18
N PRO A 90 -0.37 1.60 18.46
CA PRO A 90 0.72 1.47 19.41
C PRO A 90 1.13 0.02 19.67
N LEU A 91 0.16 -0.91 19.73
CA LEU A 91 0.42 -2.32 19.95
C LEU A 91 1.28 -2.93 18.83
N VAL A 92 0.87 -2.76 17.56
CA VAL A 92 1.60 -3.32 16.42
C VAL A 92 2.97 -2.65 16.29
N SER A 93 3.07 -1.35 16.53
CA SER A 93 4.36 -0.65 16.50
C SER A 93 5.31 -1.16 17.59
N ALA A 94 4.83 -1.32 18.83
CA ALA A 94 5.61 -1.86 19.94
C ALA A 94 6.02 -3.32 19.69
N LEU A 95 5.11 -4.17 19.19
CA LEU A 95 5.42 -5.56 18.86
C LEU A 95 6.43 -5.67 17.72
N THR A 96 6.45 -4.72 16.78
CA THR A 96 7.41 -4.70 15.67
C THR A 96 8.84 -4.41 16.16
N VAL A 97 9.03 -3.78 17.32
CA VAL A 97 10.35 -3.58 17.94
C VAL A 97 11.06 -4.92 18.19
N ILE A 98 10.30 -5.94 18.59
CA ILE A 98 10.85 -7.26 18.92
C ILE A 98 11.60 -7.87 17.72
N PRO A 99 10.99 -8.11 16.54
CA PRO A 99 11.72 -8.65 15.41
C PRO A 99 12.82 -7.72 14.88
N VAL A 100 12.65 -6.39 14.98
CA VAL A 100 13.72 -5.45 14.60
C VAL A 100 14.99 -5.69 15.44
N LEU A 101 14.86 -5.84 16.75
CA LEU A 101 16.00 -6.12 17.63
C LEU A 101 16.53 -7.56 17.45
N LEU A 102 15.65 -8.52 17.19
CA LEU A 102 16.04 -9.91 16.94
C LEU A 102 16.83 -10.09 15.63
N LEU A 103 16.77 -9.13 14.69
CA LEU A 103 17.67 -9.15 13.51
C LEU A 103 19.14 -9.09 13.91
N ILE A 104 19.49 -8.45 15.04
CA ILE A 104 20.88 -8.32 15.50
C ILE A 104 21.51 -9.69 15.75
N PRO A 105 21.00 -10.58 16.60
CA PRO A 105 21.56 -11.92 16.77
C PRO A 105 21.27 -12.85 15.57
N ALA A 106 20.14 -12.65 14.86
CA ALA A 106 19.72 -13.53 13.77
C ALA A 106 20.60 -13.43 12.51
N ARG A 107 21.26 -12.30 12.28
CA ARG A 107 22.01 -11.98 11.04
C ARG A 107 23.12 -12.95 10.66
N ASN A 108 23.52 -13.85 11.56
CA ASN A 108 24.55 -14.86 11.32
C ASN A 108 23.98 -16.24 10.95
N SER A 109 22.67 -16.37 10.86
CA SER A 109 22.00 -17.61 10.51
C SER A 109 20.83 -17.36 9.55
N TYR A 110 20.87 -17.97 8.37
CA TYR A 110 19.81 -17.84 7.38
C TYR A 110 18.42 -18.27 7.93
N GLY A 111 18.38 -19.42 8.62
CA GLY A 111 17.13 -19.90 9.23
C GLY A 111 16.58 -18.96 10.30
N ALA A 112 17.45 -18.40 11.15
CA ALA A 112 17.04 -17.40 12.14
C ALA A 112 16.50 -16.13 11.47
N MET A 113 17.16 -15.66 10.41
CA MET A 113 16.70 -14.48 9.65
C MET A 113 15.34 -14.72 8.98
N LEU A 114 15.05 -15.92 8.48
CA LEU A 114 13.73 -16.26 7.91
C LEU A 114 12.63 -16.19 8.99
N VAL A 115 12.89 -16.76 10.18
CA VAL A 115 11.94 -16.70 11.31
C VAL A 115 11.71 -15.26 11.76
N VAL A 116 12.78 -14.49 11.92
CA VAL A 116 12.68 -13.08 12.31
C VAL A 116 12.03 -12.24 11.21
N GLY A 117 12.33 -12.51 9.93
CA GLY A 117 11.68 -11.89 8.78
C GLY A 117 10.17 -12.17 8.74
N PHE A 118 9.76 -13.39 9.09
CA PHE A 118 8.34 -13.73 9.27
C PHE A 118 7.67 -12.83 10.32
N LEU A 119 8.28 -12.69 11.49
CA LEU A 119 7.76 -11.82 12.57
C LEU A 119 7.78 -10.34 12.17
N LEU A 120 8.81 -9.91 11.42
CA LEU A 120 8.96 -8.54 10.92
C LEU A 120 7.81 -8.14 9.99
N GLY A 121 7.19 -9.13 9.32
CA GLY A 121 5.98 -8.94 8.53
C GLY A 121 4.85 -8.24 9.28
N LEU A 122 4.83 -8.31 10.61
CA LEU A 122 3.85 -7.61 11.44
C LEU A 122 3.83 -6.08 11.15
N GLY A 123 5.00 -5.45 10.94
CA GLY A 123 5.09 -4.03 10.59
C GLY A 123 4.31 -3.67 9.33
N GLY A 124 4.23 -4.58 8.35
CA GLY A 124 3.48 -4.39 7.10
C GLY A 124 1.96 -4.37 7.26
N THR A 125 1.43 -4.69 8.44
CA THR A 125 -0.02 -4.76 8.70
C THR A 125 -0.64 -3.40 9.06
N THR A 126 0.15 -2.41 9.46
CA THR A 126 -0.34 -1.09 9.93
C THR A 126 -1.15 -0.32 8.90
N PHE A 127 -0.93 -0.59 7.62
CA PHE A 127 -1.76 -0.08 6.55
C PHE A 127 -3.25 -0.41 6.75
N ALA A 128 -3.57 -1.65 7.11
CA ALA A 128 -4.94 -2.09 7.36
C ALA A 128 -5.56 -1.51 8.65
N ILE A 129 -4.73 -0.99 9.56
CA ILE A 129 -5.18 -0.30 10.78
C ILE A 129 -5.58 1.15 10.48
N GLY A 130 -4.82 1.84 9.64
CA GLY A 130 -5.02 3.26 9.40
C GLY A 130 -6.20 3.58 8.49
N ILE A 131 -6.51 2.71 7.52
CA ILE A 131 -7.65 2.95 6.61
C ILE A 131 -8.97 3.11 7.37
N PRO A 132 -9.39 2.20 8.26
CA PRO A 132 -10.61 2.38 9.06
C PRO A 132 -10.55 3.61 9.96
N LEU A 133 -9.39 3.92 10.54
CA LEU A 133 -9.21 5.11 11.37
C LEU A 133 -9.49 6.38 10.56
N VAL A 134 -8.77 6.58 9.46
CA VAL A 134 -8.94 7.77 8.61
C VAL A 134 -10.37 7.85 8.07
N ASN A 135 -10.91 6.72 7.61
CA ASN A 135 -12.26 6.64 7.08
C ASN A 135 -13.34 7.04 8.10
N SER A 136 -13.11 6.85 9.40
CA SER A 136 -14.05 7.21 10.46
C SER A 136 -14.02 8.70 10.83
N TRP A 137 -12.88 9.37 10.63
CA TRP A 137 -12.69 10.77 11.01
C TRP A 137 -12.99 11.78 9.90
N PHE A 138 -13.02 11.34 8.64
CA PHE A 138 -13.23 12.24 7.50
C PHE A 138 -14.56 11.97 6.81
N PRO A 139 -15.31 13.04 6.45
CA PRO A 139 -16.56 12.92 5.72
C PRO A 139 -16.29 12.42 4.29
N PRO A 140 -17.31 11.92 3.60
CA PRO A 140 -17.17 11.42 2.22
C PRO A 140 -16.50 12.40 1.25
N SER A 141 -16.68 13.72 1.43
CA SER A 141 -16.11 14.78 0.58
C SER A 141 -14.59 14.89 0.63
N ASP A 142 -13.96 14.56 1.78
CA ASP A 142 -12.52 14.79 2.03
C ASP A 142 -11.77 13.48 2.29
N ARG A 143 -12.50 12.37 2.24
CA ARG A 143 -12.01 11.04 2.62
C ARG A 143 -10.96 10.52 1.66
N GLY A 144 -11.11 10.79 0.38
CA GLY A 144 -10.18 10.35 -0.65
C GLY A 144 -8.81 10.99 -0.46
N LEU A 145 -8.75 12.30 -0.29
CA LEU A 145 -7.51 13.02 0.01
C LEU A 145 -6.86 12.50 1.29
N ALA A 146 -7.65 12.36 2.37
CA ALA A 146 -7.13 11.89 3.65
C ALA A 146 -6.55 10.46 3.56
N LEU A 147 -7.23 9.55 2.87
CA LEU A 147 -6.73 8.19 2.61
C LEU A 147 -5.49 8.20 1.70
N GLY A 148 -5.44 9.10 0.73
CA GLY A 148 -4.27 9.29 -0.12
C GLY A 148 -3.06 9.77 0.67
N VAL A 149 -3.24 10.77 1.55
CA VAL A 149 -2.19 11.28 2.47
C VAL A 149 -1.73 10.17 3.42
N PHE A 150 -2.66 9.44 4.05
CA PHE A 150 -2.29 8.26 4.86
C PHE A 150 -1.45 7.28 4.03
N GLY A 151 -1.85 7.04 2.78
CA GLY A 151 -1.14 6.17 1.84
C GLY A 151 0.32 6.57 1.56
N MET A 152 0.70 7.85 1.76
CA MET A 152 2.10 8.31 1.64
C MET A 152 3.04 7.63 2.65
N GLY A 153 2.52 7.09 3.75
CA GLY A 153 3.31 6.31 4.71
C GLY A 153 4.04 5.13 4.07
N MET A 154 3.60 4.62 2.92
CA MET A 154 4.35 3.66 2.11
C MET A 154 5.76 4.16 1.73
N GLY A 155 6.01 5.47 1.75
CA GLY A 155 7.34 6.07 1.60
C GLY A 155 8.36 5.56 2.63
N GLY A 156 7.92 4.92 3.72
CA GLY A 156 8.80 4.22 4.66
C GLY A 156 9.71 3.18 4.00
N VAL A 157 9.26 2.53 2.92
CA VAL A 157 10.10 1.62 2.10
C VAL A 157 11.25 2.38 1.43
N ALA A 158 10.97 3.56 0.88
CA ALA A 158 11.99 4.41 0.27
C ALA A 158 12.98 4.95 1.34
N LEU A 159 12.47 5.35 2.51
CA LEU A 159 13.30 5.74 3.65
C LEU A 159 14.22 4.59 4.07
N SER A 160 13.70 3.36 4.14
CA SER A 160 14.50 2.17 4.41
C SER A 160 15.61 1.99 3.39
N GLY A 161 15.26 2.00 2.10
CA GLY A 161 16.24 1.83 1.02
C GLY A 161 17.35 2.89 1.04
N TYR A 162 17.02 4.11 1.39
CA TYR A 162 17.96 5.22 1.43
C TYR A 162 18.81 5.28 2.71
N PHE A 163 18.17 5.22 3.87
CA PHE A 163 18.85 5.45 5.15
C PHE A 163 19.48 4.18 5.73
N THR A 164 18.88 3.00 5.58
CA THR A 164 19.38 1.77 6.21
C THR A 164 20.81 1.44 5.81
N PRO A 165 21.21 1.43 4.51
CA PRO A 165 22.60 1.15 4.14
C PRO A 165 23.59 2.25 4.59
N ARG A 166 23.12 3.51 4.61
CA ARG A 166 23.96 4.65 5.06
C ARG A 166 24.25 4.59 6.55
N ILE A 167 23.23 4.25 7.35
CA ILE A 167 23.37 4.07 8.80
C ILE A 167 24.27 2.86 9.10
N ALA A 168 24.13 1.77 8.33
CA ALA A 168 24.93 0.56 8.49
C ALA A 168 26.44 0.81 8.31
N LYS A 169 26.85 1.81 7.51
CA LYS A 169 28.26 2.21 7.38
C LYS A 169 28.88 2.71 8.68
N HIS A 170 28.08 3.17 9.64
CA HIS A 170 28.54 3.65 10.95
C HIS A 170 28.48 2.57 12.04
N GLY A 171 27.92 1.41 11.72
CA GLY A 171 27.85 0.24 12.59
C GLY A 171 26.74 -0.70 12.19
N ASP A 172 27.06 -1.97 12.09
CA ASP A 172 26.14 -3.04 11.61
C ASP A 172 24.82 -3.14 12.39
N ASN A 173 24.81 -2.80 13.68
CA ASN A 173 23.63 -2.87 14.53
C ASN A 173 22.84 -1.57 14.52
N LEU A 174 23.47 -0.47 14.08
CA LEU A 174 22.91 0.87 14.24
C LEU A 174 21.55 1.06 13.52
N PRO A 175 21.33 0.54 12.29
CA PRO A 175 20.01 0.64 11.64
C PRO A 175 18.89 0.04 12.48
N PHE A 176 19.12 -1.12 13.09
CA PHE A 176 18.12 -1.81 13.89
C PHE A 176 17.84 -1.05 15.19
N LEU A 177 18.85 -0.52 15.85
CA LEU A 177 18.70 0.27 17.07
C LEU A 177 17.96 1.59 16.81
N VAL A 178 18.29 2.29 15.72
CA VAL A 178 17.63 3.55 15.32
C VAL A 178 16.15 3.31 15.03
N VAL A 179 15.83 2.29 14.24
CA VAL A 179 14.44 1.98 13.89
C VAL A 179 13.66 1.47 15.11
N ALA A 180 14.27 0.64 15.95
CA ALA A 180 13.66 0.19 17.21
C ALA A 180 13.34 1.37 18.15
N ALA A 181 14.30 2.29 18.34
CA ALA A 181 14.10 3.50 19.14
C ALA A 181 12.98 4.38 18.57
N ALA A 182 12.97 4.59 17.26
CA ALA A 182 11.90 5.35 16.58
C ALA A 182 10.52 4.71 16.77
N LEU A 183 10.43 3.37 16.69
CA LEU A 183 9.18 2.64 16.91
C LEU A 183 8.70 2.71 18.37
N VAL A 184 9.61 2.65 19.35
CA VAL A 184 9.26 2.80 20.78
C VAL A 184 8.71 4.20 21.05
N VAL A 185 9.41 5.24 20.58
CA VAL A 185 8.94 6.63 20.71
C VAL A 185 7.60 6.81 20.01
N TYR A 186 7.47 6.29 18.81
CA TYR A 186 6.21 6.36 18.08
C TYR A 186 5.08 5.61 18.79
N ALA A 187 5.32 4.41 19.31
CA ALA A 187 4.28 3.66 20.03
C ALA A 187 3.75 4.44 21.25
N ALA A 188 4.64 5.11 21.99
CA ALA A 188 4.24 5.98 23.10
C ALA A 188 3.42 7.19 22.63
N LEU A 189 3.88 7.87 21.57
CA LEU A 189 3.15 8.98 20.96
C LEU A 189 1.80 8.55 20.40
N ALA A 190 1.73 7.41 19.72
CA ALA A 190 0.50 6.87 19.18
C ALA A 190 -0.52 6.54 20.30
N ALA A 191 -0.06 5.95 21.40
CA ALA A 191 -0.92 5.65 22.56
C ALA A 191 -1.51 6.92 23.19
N ALA A 192 -0.76 8.03 23.18
CA ALA A 192 -1.19 9.30 23.74
C ALA A 192 -2.07 10.12 22.75
N LEU A 193 -1.81 10.05 21.45
CA LEU A 193 -2.37 10.98 20.47
C LEU A 193 -3.47 10.35 19.59
N ILE A 194 -3.42 9.05 19.30
CA ILE A 194 -4.45 8.40 18.47
C ILE A 194 -5.72 8.21 19.31
N SER A 195 -6.82 8.60 18.73
CA SER A 195 -8.16 8.40 19.29
C SER A 195 -9.09 7.79 18.26
N ASP A 196 -9.92 6.84 18.69
CA ASP A 196 -11.02 6.34 17.86
C ASP A 196 -12.14 7.39 17.78
N HIS A 197 -12.93 7.35 16.71
CA HIS A 197 -14.07 8.25 16.58
C HIS A 197 -15.11 7.96 17.67
N PRO A 198 -15.72 8.99 18.29
CA PRO A 198 -16.70 8.79 19.38
C PRO A 198 -17.87 7.89 18.98
N ASP A 199 -18.37 8.01 17.74
CA ASP A 199 -19.49 7.23 17.23
C ASP A 199 -19.10 5.84 16.69
N ARG A 200 -17.87 5.39 16.99
CA ARG A 200 -17.39 4.09 16.54
C ARG A 200 -18.27 2.96 17.08
N LYS A 201 -18.88 2.19 16.19
CA LYS A 201 -19.67 1.01 16.55
C LYS A 201 -18.75 -0.21 16.60
N VAL A 202 -18.69 -0.85 17.76
CA VAL A 202 -17.90 -2.09 17.95
C VAL A 202 -18.71 -3.27 17.39
N PRO A 203 -18.17 -4.06 16.46
CA PRO A 203 -18.87 -5.21 15.92
C PRO A 203 -19.04 -6.30 16.99
N THR A 204 -20.22 -6.88 17.09
CA THR A 204 -20.53 -8.00 18.00
C THR A 204 -20.22 -9.36 17.38
N ALA A 205 -20.13 -9.45 16.06
CA ALA A 205 -19.86 -10.68 15.34
C ALA A 205 -18.42 -11.16 15.51
N SER A 206 -18.20 -12.50 15.52
CA SER A 206 -16.88 -13.09 15.59
C SER A 206 -16.00 -12.72 14.39
N LEU A 207 -14.67 -12.73 14.60
CA LEU A 207 -13.68 -12.40 13.55
C LEU A 207 -13.88 -13.26 12.28
N ALA A 208 -14.02 -14.58 12.46
CA ALA A 208 -14.20 -15.51 11.35
C ALA A 208 -15.48 -15.21 10.53
N ARG A 209 -16.56 -14.88 11.22
CA ARG A 209 -17.82 -14.50 10.57
C ARG A 209 -17.65 -13.21 9.76
N ARG A 210 -16.99 -12.20 10.31
CA ARG A 210 -16.77 -10.90 9.66
C ARG A 210 -15.90 -11.03 8.42
N LEU A 211 -14.80 -11.80 8.52
CA LEU A 211 -13.94 -12.10 7.36
C LEU A 211 -14.70 -12.92 6.31
N GLY A 212 -15.49 -13.90 6.73
CA GLY A 212 -16.34 -14.67 5.84
C GLY A 212 -17.38 -13.80 5.13
N GLU A 213 -18.01 -12.88 5.84
CA GLU A 213 -18.97 -11.92 5.26
C GLU A 213 -18.29 -10.94 4.28
N ALA A 214 -17.11 -10.43 4.61
CA ALA A 214 -16.34 -9.58 3.71
C ALA A 214 -15.88 -10.35 2.46
N GLY A 215 -15.42 -11.58 2.62
CA GLY A 215 -14.99 -12.45 1.51
C GLY A 215 -16.13 -12.91 0.60
N ARG A 216 -17.37 -12.92 1.07
CA ARG A 216 -18.57 -13.21 0.25
C ARG A 216 -19.00 -12.03 -0.60
N LEU A 217 -18.57 -10.82 -0.28
CA LEU A 217 -18.88 -9.64 -1.09
C LEU A 217 -18.10 -9.70 -2.41
N ARG A 218 -18.82 -9.75 -3.52
CA ARG A 218 -18.21 -9.73 -4.86
C ARG A 218 -17.29 -8.51 -5.03
N VAL A 219 -17.72 -7.36 -4.53
CA VAL A 219 -16.96 -6.12 -4.60
C VAL A 219 -15.59 -6.20 -3.91
N THR A 220 -15.43 -7.03 -2.88
CA THR A 220 -14.13 -7.27 -2.23
C THR A 220 -13.10 -7.83 -3.21
N TRP A 221 -13.49 -8.80 -4.03
CA TRP A 221 -12.59 -9.42 -5.01
C TRP A 221 -12.35 -8.53 -6.22
N GLU A 222 -13.39 -7.79 -6.63
CA GLU A 222 -13.28 -6.79 -7.70
C GLU A 222 -12.27 -5.69 -7.35
N LEU A 223 -12.37 -5.15 -6.13
CA LEU A 223 -11.40 -4.16 -5.59
C LEU A 223 -10.02 -4.77 -5.34
N SER A 224 -9.98 -6.02 -4.90
CA SER A 224 -8.72 -6.76 -4.72
C SER A 224 -7.95 -6.92 -6.02
N ALA A 225 -8.64 -7.26 -7.11
CA ALA A 225 -8.02 -7.38 -8.43
C ALA A 225 -7.48 -6.03 -8.91
N LEU A 226 -8.26 -4.95 -8.80
CA LEU A 226 -7.80 -3.61 -9.16
C LEU A 226 -6.60 -3.16 -8.32
N TYR A 227 -6.62 -3.42 -7.02
CA TYR A 227 -5.53 -3.05 -6.12
C TYR A 227 -4.29 -3.92 -6.33
N ALA A 228 -4.44 -5.20 -6.69
CA ALA A 228 -3.34 -6.08 -7.07
C ALA A 228 -2.61 -5.55 -8.32
N ILE A 229 -3.33 -4.94 -9.28
CA ILE A 229 -2.73 -4.30 -10.46
C ILE A 229 -2.03 -3.00 -10.04
N GLY A 230 -2.74 -2.06 -9.40
CA GLY A 230 -2.21 -0.73 -9.07
C GLY A 230 -1.09 -0.78 -8.04
N PHE A 231 -1.37 -1.29 -6.85
CA PHE A 231 -0.38 -1.40 -5.76
C PHE A 231 0.64 -2.50 -6.01
N GLY A 232 0.19 -3.63 -6.57
CA GLY A 232 1.10 -4.71 -6.96
C GLY A 232 2.13 -4.24 -7.99
N GLY A 233 1.73 -3.40 -8.95
CA GLY A 233 2.65 -2.74 -9.87
C GLY A 233 3.69 -1.89 -9.16
N ILE A 234 3.28 -1.08 -8.18
CA ILE A 234 4.22 -0.26 -7.38
C ILE A 234 5.25 -1.15 -6.66
N VAL A 235 4.79 -2.21 -5.99
CA VAL A 235 5.68 -3.14 -5.26
C VAL A 235 6.62 -3.86 -6.21
N ALA A 236 6.10 -4.35 -7.34
CA ALA A 236 6.88 -5.05 -8.35
C ALA A 236 8.00 -4.17 -8.90
N PHE A 237 7.70 -2.92 -9.27
CA PHE A 237 8.72 -1.98 -9.75
C PHE A 237 9.66 -1.50 -8.63
N GLY A 238 9.17 -1.36 -7.41
CA GLY A 238 10.03 -1.05 -6.25
C GLY A 238 11.16 -2.06 -6.08
N VAL A 239 10.88 -3.34 -6.36
CA VAL A 239 11.85 -4.44 -6.26
C VAL A 239 12.66 -4.61 -7.54
N TYR A 240 12.03 -4.55 -8.70
CA TYR A 240 12.63 -4.99 -9.96
C TYR A 240 13.23 -3.87 -10.81
N LEU A 241 12.76 -2.62 -10.64
CA LEU A 241 13.21 -1.49 -11.46
C LEU A 241 14.73 -1.24 -11.40
N PRO A 242 15.41 -1.33 -10.23
CA PRO A 242 16.87 -1.19 -10.19
C PRO A 242 17.57 -2.23 -11.06
N THR A 243 17.11 -3.49 -11.00
CA THR A 243 17.66 -4.59 -11.81
C THR A 243 17.42 -4.35 -13.30
N TYR A 244 16.21 -3.96 -13.68
CA TYR A 244 15.87 -3.62 -15.06
C TYR A 244 16.76 -2.49 -15.61
N LEU A 245 16.87 -1.39 -14.88
CA LEU A 245 17.67 -0.24 -15.30
C LEU A 245 19.16 -0.57 -15.44
N LYS A 246 19.69 -1.38 -14.52
CA LYS A 246 21.07 -1.87 -14.59
C LYS A 246 21.29 -2.78 -15.80
N THR A 247 20.39 -3.74 -16.01
CA THR A 247 20.58 -4.80 -17.01
C THR A 247 20.28 -4.32 -18.43
N TRP A 248 19.22 -3.51 -18.58
CA TRP A 248 18.74 -3.09 -19.91
C TRP A 248 19.41 -1.82 -20.43
N TYR A 249 19.66 -0.85 -19.53
CA TYR A 249 20.28 0.42 -19.89
C TYR A 249 21.74 0.54 -19.44
N ASP A 250 22.33 -0.54 -18.95
CA ASP A 250 23.74 -0.60 -18.52
C ASP A 250 24.11 0.50 -17.51
N LEU A 251 23.17 0.82 -16.60
CA LEU A 251 23.41 1.84 -15.59
C LEU A 251 24.27 1.31 -14.44
N SER A 252 25.04 2.19 -13.83
CA SER A 252 25.69 1.88 -12.56
C SER A 252 24.66 1.52 -11.47
N PRO A 253 24.97 0.67 -10.49
CA PRO A 253 24.05 0.35 -9.38
C PRO A 253 23.54 1.60 -8.66
N THR A 254 24.36 2.62 -8.52
CA THR A 254 24.00 3.89 -7.88
C THR A 254 22.99 4.69 -8.70
N ASP A 255 23.19 4.79 -10.03
CA ASP A 255 22.28 5.51 -10.91
C ASP A 255 20.96 4.78 -11.05
N ALA A 256 20.97 3.45 -11.21
CA ALA A 256 19.78 2.61 -11.24
C ALA A 256 18.95 2.76 -9.95
N GLY A 257 19.61 2.73 -8.79
CA GLY A 257 18.97 2.94 -7.49
C GLY A 257 18.36 4.34 -7.35
N THR A 258 19.08 5.38 -7.81
CA THR A 258 18.59 6.78 -7.77
C THR A 258 17.34 6.97 -8.64
N LYS A 259 17.33 6.40 -9.85
CA LYS A 259 16.16 6.48 -10.75
C LYS A 259 14.96 5.68 -10.22
N ALA A 260 15.22 4.51 -9.62
CA ALA A 260 14.19 3.72 -8.95
C ALA A 260 13.60 4.45 -7.73
N ALA A 261 14.43 5.16 -6.96
CA ALA A 261 13.95 6.01 -5.88
C ALA A 261 13.07 7.16 -6.40
N GLY A 262 13.42 7.75 -7.54
CA GLY A 262 12.57 8.75 -8.22
C GLY A 262 11.19 8.19 -8.61
N PHE A 263 11.14 6.98 -9.17
CA PHE A 263 9.90 6.27 -9.46
C PHE A 263 9.06 6.09 -8.18
N ALA A 264 9.67 5.58 -7.11
CA ALA A 264 8.99 5.38 -5.83
C ALA A 264 8.48 6.70 -5.24
N LEU A 265 9.23 7.78 -5.32
CA LEU A 265 8.82 9.11 -4.85
C LEU A 265 7.58 9.60 -5.60
N VAL A 266 7.57 9.48 -6.93
CA VAL A 266 6.41 9.87 -7.75
C VAL A 266 5.19 9.05 -7.36
N THR A 267 5.30 7.73 -7.19
CA THR A 267 4.16 6.91 -6.76
C THR A 267 3.59 7.38 -5.41
N VAL A 268 4.45 7.74 -4.46
CA VAL A 268 4.02 8.20 -3.12
C VAL A 268 3.30 9.54 -3.20
N VAL A 269 3.84 10.50 -3.98
CA VAL A 269 3.25 11.85 -4.15
C VAL A 269 1.92 11.78 -4.90
N PHE A 270 1.76 10.88 -5.85
CA PHE A 270 0.53 10.78 -6.63
C PHE A 270 -0.61 10.03 -5.91
N ARG A 271 -0.37 9.37 -4.78
CA ARG A 271 -1.44 8.77 -3.97
C ARG A 271 -2.44 9.80 -3.41
N PRO A 272 -2.03 10.87 -2.73
CA PRO A 272 -2.96 11.90 -2.30
C PRO A 272 -3.64 12.61 -3.47
N ILE A 273 -2.97 12.78 -4.61
CA ILE A 273 -3.57 13.34 -5.83
C ILE A 273 -4.72 12.44 -6.29
N GLY A 274 -4.51 11.13 -6.34
CA GLY A 274 -5.57 10.15 -6.68
C GLY A 274 -6.74 10.18 -5.70
N GLY A 275 -6.46 10.31 -4.41
CA GLY A 275 -7.46 10.48 -3.38
C GLY A 275 -8.24 11.78 -3.53
N TRP A 276 -7.54 12.90 -3.71
CA TRP A 276 -8.16 14.21 -3.92
C TRP A 276 -9.04 14.27 -5.18
N LEU A 277 -8.56 13.72 -6.29
CA LEU A 277 -9.37 13.60 -7.51
C LEU A 277 -10.63 12.78 -7.24
N SER A 278 -10.55 11.75 -6.41
CA SER A 278 -11.68 10.89 -6.04
C SER A 278 -12.71 11.56 -5.14
N ASP A 279 -12.36 12.65 -4.47
CA ASP A 279 -13.30 13.47 -3.72
C ASP A 279 -14.12 14.41 -4.64
N HIS A 280 -13.57 14.73 -5.83
CA HIS A 280 -14.22 15.64 -6.80
C HIS A 280 -14.84 14.91 -7.99
N MET A 281 -14.40 13.68 -8.26
CA MET A 281 -14.85 12.85 -9.37
C MET A 281 -15.18 11.45 -8.87
N HIS A 282 -15.98 10.70 -9.62
CA HIS A 282 -16.24 9.31 -9.24
C HIS A 282 -14.93 8.49 -9.17
N PRO A 283 -14.60 7.86 -8.02
CA PRO A 283 -13.31 7.19 -7.84
C PRO A 283 -12.97 6.13 -8.90
N ALA A 284 -14.00 5.47 -9.45
CA ALA A 284 -13.82 4.49 -10.52
C ALA A 284 -13.31 5.14 -11.84
N LEU A 285 -13.68 6.38 -12.12
CA LEU A 285 -13.17 7.12 -13.29
C LEU A 285 -11.70 7.50 -13.09
N VAL A 286 -11.35 7.94 -11.87
CA VAL A 286 -9.96 8.24 -11.50
C VAL A 286 -9.10 6.99 -11.60
N THR A 287 -9.58 5.87 -11.04
CA THR A 287 -8.89 4.56 -11.12
C THR A 287 -8.71 4.12 -12.58
N SER A 288 -9.76 4.25 -13.39
CA SER A 288 -9.73 3.89 -14.82
C SER A 288 -8.69 4.71 -15.59
N ALA A 289 -8.75 6.04 -15.49
CA ALA A 289 -7.80 6.93 -16.18
C ALA A 289 -6.35 6.67 -15.73
N ALA A 290 -6.14 6.46 -14.43
CA ALA A 290 -4.83 6.19 -13.85
C ALA A 290 -4.24 4.85 -14.34
N LEU A 291 -5.04 3.78 -14.36
CA LEU A 291 -4.62 2.48 -14.92
C LEU A 291 -4.45 2.54 -16.44
N GLY A 292 -5.27 3.32 -17.15
CA GLY A 292 -5.10 3.57 -18.59
C GLY A 292 -3.78 4.28 -18.91
N LEU A 293 -3.40 5.28 -18.09
CA LEU A 293 -2.09 5.92 -18.21
C LEU A 293 -0.95 4.93 -17.95
N ALA A 294 -1.06 4.12 -16.91
CA ALA A 294 -0.06 3.10 -16.60
C ALA A 294 0.08 2.07 -17.74
N ALA A 295 -1.05 1.62 -18.33
CA ALA A 295 -1.07 0.72 -19.48
C ALA A 295 -0.37 1.32 -20.70
N LEU A 296 -0.72 2.56 -21.05
CA LEU A 296 -0.11 3.27 -22.17
C LEU A 296 1.40 3.43 -22.01
N MET A 297 1.85 3.80 -20.81
CA MET A 297 3.28 3.98 -20.53
C MET A 297 4.03 2.65 -20.48
N ALA A 298 3.38 1.57 -20.06
CA ALA A 298 3.95 0.22 -20.15
C ALA A 298 4.11 -0.23 -21.63
N ILE A 299 3.17 0.11 -22.52
CA ILE A 299 3.34 -0.12 -23.97
C ILE A 299 4.54 0.68 -24.49
N VAL A 300 4.63 1.97 -24.16
CA VAL A 300 5.77 2.79 -24.58
C VAL A 300 7.08 2.14 -24.15
N GLN A 301 7.14 1.66 -22.89
CA GLN A 301 8.35 1.01 -22.35
C GLN A 301 8.64 -0.35 -23.01
N ALA A 302 7.62 -1.07 -23.50
CA ALA A 302 7.78 -2.32 -24.23
C ALA A 302 8.46 -2.17 -25.59
N PHE A 303 8.44 -0.96 -26.17
CA PHE A 303 9.17 -0.64 -27.41
C PHE A 303 10.62 -0.18 -27.17
N ASP A 304 11.13 -0.39 -25.96
CA ASP A 304 12.54 -0.14 -25.60
C ASP A 304 13.04 1.28 -25.97
N PRO A 305 12.34 2.34 -25.55
CA PRO A 305 12.75 3.70 -25.86
C PRO A 305 14.11 4.02 -25.23
N GLN A 306 14.85 4.96 -25.80
CA GLN A 306 16.03 5.50 -25.13
C GLN A 306 15.66 6.01 -23.76
N LEU A 307 16.51 5.70 -22.74
CA LEU A 307 16.20 6.04 -21.36
C LEU A 307 15.94 7.54 -21.18
N SER A 308 16.74 8.39 -21.80
CA SER A 308 16.57 9.84 -21.74
C SER A 308 16.23 10.40 -23.12
N PRO A 309 15.12 11.14 -23.27
CA PRO A 309 14.10 11.41 -22.24
C PRO A 309 12.96 10.38 -22.20
N GLY A 310 12.74 9.59 -23.26
CA GLY A 310 11.54 8.79 -23.52
C GLY A 310 11.25 7.77 -22.43
N GLY A 311 12.20 6.89 -22.12
CA GLY A 311 12.04 5.86 -21.10
C GLY A 311 11.83 6.45 -19.68
N THR A 312 12.53 7.54 -19.35
CA THR A 312 12.36 8.23 -18.07
C THR A 312 10.95 8.82 -17.94
N ILE A 313 10.44 9.48 -18.97
CA ILE A 313 9.08 10.03 -18.98
C ILE A 313 8.05 8.89 -18.84
N ALA A 314 8.22 7.82 -19.63
CA ALA A 314 7.31 6.68 -19.56
C ALA A 314 7.28 6.05 -18.16
N LEU A 315 8.43 5.83 -17.53
CA LEU A 315 8.52 5.27 -16.18
C LEU A 315 7.90 6.20 -15.13
N LEU A 316 8.15 7.51 -15.18
CA LEU A 316 7.59 8.47 -14.21
C LEU A 316 6.08 8.65 -14.40
N CYS A 317 5.57 8.70 -15.64
CA CYS A 317 4.14 8.75 -15.91
C CYS A 317 3.43 7.44 -15.48
N MET A 318 4.08 6.29 -15.68
CA MET A 318 3.60 5.00 -15.16
C MET A 318 3.53 5.02 -13.63
N ALA A 319 4.57 5.53 -12.97
CA ALA A 319 4.60 5.72 -11.51
C ALA A 319 3.44 6.61 -11.03
N ALA A 320 3.19 7.72 -11.72
CA ALA A 320 2.08 8.62 -11.43
C ALA A 320 0.72 7.92 -11.58
N GLY A 321 0.53 7.15 -12.66
CA GLY A 321 -0.68 6.34 -12.88
C GLY A 321 -0.90 5.31 -11.78
N LEU A 322 0.13 4.51 -11.45
CA LEU A 322 0.05 3.50 -10.40
C LEU A 322 -0.20 4.14 -9.01
N GLY A 323 0.46 5.26 -8.70
CA GLY A 323 0.25 6.01 -7.47
C GLY A 323 -1.18 6.54 -7.36
N THR A 324 -1.67 7.21 -8.39
CA THR A 324 -3.05 7.73 -8.48
C THR A 324 -4.07 6.62 -8.33
N SER A 325 -3.92 5.48 -9.03
CA SER A 325 -4.84 4.35 -8.93
C SER A 325 -4.88 3.77 -7.51
N SER A 326 -3.72 3.68 -6.87
CA SER A 326 -3.62 3.16 -5.50
C SER A 326 -4.33 4.06 -4.47
N GLY A 327 -4.31 5.38 -4.65
CA GLY A 327 -5.06 6.34 -3.81
C GLY A 327 -6.56 6.26 -4.06
N SER A 328 -6.98 6.25 -5.33
CA SER A 328 -8.39 6.24 -5.71
C SER A 328 -9.12 4.94 -5.37
N ILE A 329 -8.44 3.79 -5.39
CA ILE A 329 -9.06 2.49 -5.04
C ILE A 329 -9.51 2.48 -3.59
N PHE A 330 -8.79 3.07 -2.64
CA PHE A 330 -9.27 3.12 -1.25
C PHE A 330 -10.41 4.12 -1.04
N ALA A 331 -10.46 5.19 -1.81
CA ALA A 331 -11.66 6.03 -1.87
C ALA A 331 -12.87 5.22 -2.38
N LEU A 332 -12.66 4.38 -3.41
CA LEU A 332 -13.69 3.48 -3.94
C LEU A 332 -14.11 2.42 -2.90
N VAL A 333 -13.15 1.77 -2.20
CA VAL A 333 -13.46 0.85 -1.09
C VAL A 333 -14.37 1.51 -0.08
N SER A 334 -14.07 2.74 0.32
CA SER A 334 -14.84 3.49 1.31
C SER A 334 -16.24 3.85 0.83
N GLN A 335 -16.42 4.06 -0.47
CA GLN A 335 -17.70 4.43 -1.08
C GLN A 335 -18.64 3.22 -1.24
N VAL A 336 -18.10 2.06 -1.66
CA VAL A 336 -18.93 0.91 -2.03
C VAL A 336 -19.03 -0.16 -0.93
N THR A 337 -18.31 0.02 0.19
CA THR A 337 -18.33 -0.93 1.32
C THR A 337 -19.12 -0.38 2.49
N PRO A 338 -20.07 -1.16 3.06
CA PRO A 338 -20.76 -0.77 4.29
C PRO A 338 -19.75 -0.47 5.43
N GLN A 339 -19.95 0.64 6.15
CA GLN A 339 -19.05 1.14 7.20
C GLN A 339 -18.56 0.06 8.20
N PRO A 340 -19.42 -0.84 8.73
CA PRO A 340 -18.97 -1.86 9.68
C PRO A 340 -18.01 -2.91 9.10
N LYS A 341 -17.91 -3.00 7.75
CA LYS A 341 -17.09 -4.00 7.04
C LYS A 341 -15.85 -3.41 6.40
N VAL A 342 -15.65 -2.08 6.44
CA VAL A 342 -14.53 -1.40 5.76
C VAL A 342 -13.19 -1.96 6.18
N GLY A 343 -12.94 -2.20 7.48
CA GLY A 343 -11.67 -2.75 7.96
C GLY A 343 -11.39 -4.16 7.43
N SER A 344 -12.40 -5.04 7.47
CA SER A 344 -12.26 -6.42 6.98
C SER A 344 -12.06 -6.47 5.46
N VAL A 345 -12.81 -5.66 4.70
CA VAL A 345 -12.63 -5.54 3.23
C VAL A 345 -11.28 -4.93 2.89
N THR A 346 -10.89 -3.85 3.57
CA THR A 346 -9.55 -3.22 3.43
C THR A 346 -8.43 -4.21 3.68
N GLY A 347 -8.57 -5.06 4.71
CA GLY A 347 -7.60 -6.10 5.02
C GLY A 347 -7.41 -7.08 3.87
N ILE A 348 -8.51 -7.58 3.29
CA ILE A 348 -8.48 -8.51 2.14
C ILE A 348 -7.90 -7.80 0.89
N VAL A 349 -8.42 -6.63 0.54
CA VAL A 349 -7.95 -5.83 -0.61
C VAL A 349 -6.46 -5.50 -0.46
N GLY A 350 -6.05 -5.07 0.74
CA GLY A 350 -4.64 -4.76 1.04
C GLY A 350 -3.72 -5.98 0.95
N ALA A 351 -4.19 -7.15 1.38
CA ALA A 351 -3.45 -8.42 1.26
C ALA A 351 -3.24 -8.79 -0.21
N MET A 352 -4.30 -8.74 -1.00
CA MET A 352 -4.24 -9.04 -2.44
C MET A 352 -3.36 -8.07 -3.21
N GLY A 353 -3.34 -6.78 -2.83
CA GLY A 353 -2.41 -5.81 -3.39
C GLY A 353 -0.94 -6.17 -3.14
N GLY A 354 -0.60 -6.58 -1.92
CA GLY A 354 0.76 -7.03 -1.59
C GLY A 354 1.16 -8.31 -2.34
N LEU A 355 0.25 -9.29 -2.42
CA LEU A 355 0.47 -10.52 -3.19
C LEU A 355 0.59 -10.24 -4.69
N GLY A 356 -0.17 -9.26 -5.22
CA GLY A 356 -0.08 -8.81 -6.61
C GLY A 356 1.30 -8.26 -6.98
N GLY A 357 2.05 -7.72 -6.00
CA GLY A 357 3.43 -7.27 -6.21
C GLY A 357 4.48 -8.37 -6.21
N PHE A 358 4.13 -9.56 -5.71
CA PHE A 358 5.07 -10.69 -5.64
C PHE A 358 5.24 -11.44 -6.97
N VAL A 359 4.16 -11.59 -7.72
CA VAL A 359 4.14 -12.40 -8.96
C VAL A 359 4.87 -11.74 -10.14
N PRO A 360 4.66 -10.43 -10.45
CA PRO A 360 5.24 -9.81 -11.64
C PRO A 360 6.78 -9.84 -11.71
N PRO A 361 7.56 -9.62 -10.64
CA PRO A 361 9.01 -9.72 -10.69
C PRO A 361 9.50 -11.11 -11.10
N LEU A 362 8.82 -12.17 -10.64
CA LEU A 362 9.15 -13.56 -10.99
C LEU A 362 8.90 -13.80 -12.49
N ILE A 363 7.76 -13.33 -13.00
CA ILE A 363 7.42 -13.44 -14.43
C ILE A 363 8.42 -12.65 -15.26
N MET A 364 8.73 -11.40 -14.89
CA MET A 364 9.69 -10.55 -15.59
C MET A 364 11.09 -11.19 -15.67
N GLY A 365 11.56 -11.74 -14.54
CA GLY A 365 12.83 -12.44 -14.48
C GLY A 365 12.86 -13.71 -15.34
N ALA A 366 11.81 -14.52 -15.30
CA ALA A 366 11.69 -15.73 -16.12
C ALA A 366 11.64 -15.40 -17.62
N ILE A 367 10.87 -14.39 -18.02
CA ILE A 367 10.78 -13.93 -19.42
C ILE A 367 12.15 -13.43 -19.90
N TYR A 368 12.83 -12.61 -19.10
CA TYR A 368 14.16 -12.12 -19.47
C TYR A 368 15.17 -13.26 -19.64
N SER A 369 15.18 -14.21 -18.72
CA SER A 369 16.06 -15.39 -18.80
C SER A 369 15.79 -16.24 -20.06
N ALA A 370 14.53 -16.33 -20.49
CA ALA A 370 14.13 -17.14 -21.65
C ALA A 370 14.26 -16.42 -22.99
N LYS A 371 14.08 -15.11 -23.04
CA LYS A 371 13.94 -14.31 -24.28
C LYS A 371 14.98 -13.20 -24.44
N GLY A 372 15.74 -12.86 -23.38
CA GLY A 372 16.71 -11.76 -23.39
C GLY A 372 16.07 -10.37 -23.55
N SER A 373 14.76 -10.24 -23.31
CA SER A 373 14.03 -8.98 -23.48
C SER A 373 12.98 -8.82 -22.36
N TYR A 374 12.72 -7.57 -22.00
CA TYR A 374 11.68 -7.18 -21.04
C TYR A 374 10.35 -6.78 -21.69
N SER A 375 10.32 -6.63 -23.02
CA SER A 375 9.15 -6.14 -23.79
C SER A 375 7.88 -6.92 -23.49
N ILE A 376 7.94 -8.26 -23.47
CA ILE A 376 6.80 -9.12 -23.16
C ILE A 376 6.29 -8.86 -21.73
N GLY A 377 7.18 -8.66 -20.76
CA GLY A 377 6.80 -8.34 -19.39
C GLY A 377 6.05 -7.02 -19.27
N PHE A 378 6.50 -5.99 -20.00
CA PHE A 378 5.80 -4.70 -20.06
C PHE A 378 4.45 -4.80 -20.79
N MET A 379 4.36 -5.60 -21.86
CA MET A 379 3.10 -5.88 -22.56
C MET A 379 2.08 -6.54 -21.63
N LEU A 380 2.48 -7.58 -20.89
CA LEU A 380 1.62 -8.24 -19.90
C LEU A 380 1.14 -7.27 -18.80
N LEU A 381 2.02 -6.39 -18.33
CA LEU A 381 1.62 -5.35 -17.38
C LEU A 381 0.60 -4.39 -18.02
N SER A 382 0.84 -4.00 -19.27
CA SER A 382 -0.10 -3.15 -20.01
C SER A 382 -1.46 -3.81 -20.17
N ASP A 383 -1.52 -5.08 -20.56
CA ASP A 383 -2.77 -5.82 -20.71
C ASP A 383 -3.55 -5.91 -19.40
N LEU A 384 -2.87 -6.19 -18.29
CA LEU A 384 -3.49 -6.23 -16.96
C LEU A 384 -4.00 -4.84 -16.54
N ALA A 385 -3.20 -3.78 -16.75
CA ALA A 385 -3.60 -2.42 -16.41
C ALA A 385 -4.76 -1.94 -17.29
N LEU A 386 -4.76 -2.29 -18.59
CA LEU A 386 -5.85 -1.98 -19.52
C LEU A 386 -7.13 -2.73 -19.14
N ALA A 387 -7.03 -4.01 -18.80
CA ALA A 387 -8.16 -4.78 -18.26
C ALA A 387 -8.75 -4.14 -17.01
N GLY A 388 -7.89 -3.71 -16.07
CA GLY A 388 -8.29 -2.95 -14.89
C GLY A 388 -8.94 -1.61 -15.22
N CYS A 389 -8.42 -0.88 -16.20
CA CYS A 389 -8.97 0.37 -16.71
C CYS A 389 -10.40 0.17 -17.23
N VAL A 390 -10.59 -0.78 -18.15
CA VAL A 390 -11.91 -1.10 -18.74
C VAL A 390 -12.88 -1.57 -17.68
N TYR A 391 -12.42 -2.41 -16.75
CA TYR A 391 -13.26 -2.94 -15.67
C TYR A 391 -13.71 -1.83 -14.70
N ALA A 392 -12.81 -0.95 -14.30
CA ALA A 392 -13.12 0.18 -13.43
C ALA A 392 -14.15 1.12 -14.10
N TYR A 393 -13.96 1.42 -15.37
CA TYR A 393 -14.88 2.27 -16.14
C TYR A 393 -16.25 1.64 -16.31
N GLY A 394 -16.32 0.40 -16.80
CA GLY A 394 -17.57 -0.26 -17.18
C GLY A 394 -18.39 -0.74 -15.99
N ARG A 395 -17.73 -1.33 -14.98
CA ARG A 395 -18.42 -1.99 -13.87
C ARG A 395 -18.45 -1.14 -12.60
N MET A 396 -17.28 -0.66 -12.13
CA MET A 396 -17.20 0.02 -10.84
C MET A 396 -17.90 1.39 -10.84
N ARG A 397 -17.93 2.08 -11.96
CA ARG A 397 -18.66 3.35 -12.11
C ARG A 397 -20.16 3.24 -11.83
N ASN A 398 -20.75 2.08 -12.14
CA ASN A 398 -22.19 1.86 -12.03
C ASN A 398 -22.60 1.29 -10.66
N ILE A 399 -21.66 1.00 -9.77
CA ILE A 399 -21.98 0.58 -8.41
C ILE A 399 -22.36 1.83 -7.60
N ARG A 400 -23.64 1.99 -7.32
CA ARG A 400 -24.11 3.03 -6.39
C ARG A 400 -23.63 2.67 -4.98
N GLY A 401 -23.02 3.61 -4.29
CA GLY A 401 -22.63 3.44 -2.90
C GLY A 401 -23.86 3.12 -2.05
N THR A 402 -23.70 2.20 -1.10
CA THR A 402 -24.72 1.89 -0.09
C THR A 402 -24.79 3.00 0.97
N THR A 403 -24.97 4.24 0.53
CA THR A 403 -25.27 5.35 1.42
C THR A 403 -26.76 5.29 1.73
N GLY A 404 -27.10 4.60 2.85
CA GLY A 404 -28.22 4.95 3.70
C GLY A 404 -29.64 4.83 3.12
N GLU A 405 -29.93 3.93 2.19
CA GLU A 405 -31.32 3.49 1.97
C GLU A 405 -31.52 2.17 2.69
N ALA A 406 -32.20 2.24 3.83
CA ALA A 406 -32.83 1.08 4.45
C ALA A 406 -33.70 0.42 3.37
N GLU A 407 -33.47 -0.88 3.15
CA GLU A 407 -34.35 -1.74 2.37
C GLU A 407 -35.79 -1.51 2.88
N PRO A 408 -36.76 -1.12 2.04
CA PRO A 408 -38.12 -1.04 2.50
C PRO A 408 -38.52 -2.45 2.95
N ALA A 409 -38.95 -2.54 4.21
CA ALA A 409 -39.45 -3.77 4.80
C ALA A 409 -40.42 -4.40 3.78
N ALA A 410 -40.13 -5.65 3.39
CA ALA A 410 -41.02 -6.44 2.60
C ALA A 410 -42.38 -6.48 3.35
N SER A 411 -43.35 -5.74 2.83
CA SER A 411 -44.71 -5.81 3.31
C SER A 411 -45.24 -7.19 2.99
N ASP A 412 -45.66 -7.88 4.02
CA ASP A 412 -46.44 -9.10 3.98
C ASP A 412 -47.44 -9.10 2.82
N ARG A 413 -47.34 -10.08 1.96
CA ARG A 413 -48.48 -10.73 1.29
C ARG A 413 -48.22 -12.23 1.17
#